data_406868cb38d87090942720ba3bffca4c
#
_entry.id   406868cb38d87090942720ba3bffca4c
#
_cell.length_a   1.000
_cell.length_b   1.000
_cell.length_c   1.000
_cell.angle_alpha   90.00
_cell.angle_beta   90.00
_cell.angle_gamma   90.00
#
_symmetry.space_group_name_H-M   'P 1'
#
loop_
_entity.id
_entity.type
_entity.pdbx_description
1 polymer ?
#
loop_
_entity_poly.entity_id
_entity_poly.type
_entity_poly.pdbx_seq_one_letter_code
_entity_poly.pdbx_strand_id
1 'polypeptide(L)'
;MTKAKNIEVTPELITNNEELSDFMHAANQGAASAQYILGVIYDTGVIVDQNYKEAVFWYLQAAKQRYKEAEFALGTMYAEGSGVMQSDVLALMWYYAADKNGYTKSRDQINIVAKRMAPEDIQRARVMSVQPLNCIKS
;
A
#
# COMPACT_ATOMS: atom_id res chain seq x y z
N MET A 1 -1.98 17.39 26.89
CA MET A 1 -2.04 16.80 25.56
C MET A 1 -0.97 15.74 25.41
N THR A 2 -1.38 14.53 25.32
CA THR A 2 -0.45 13.42 25.13
C THR A 2 0.00 13.40 23.67
N LYS A 3 1.31 13.52 23.46
CA LYS A 3 1.88 13.23 22.15
C LYS A 3 1.52 11.79 21.78
N ALA A 4 1.08 11.60 20.56
CA ALA A 4 0.98 10.27 20.01
C ALA A 4 2.33 9.58 20.21
N LYS A 5 2.35 8.53 20.97
CA LYS A 5 3.56 7.71 21.11
C LYS A 5 3.87 7.12 19.74
N ASN A 6 5.13 7.19 19.34
CA ASN A 6 5.62 6.48 18.16
C ASN A 6 5.60 4.97 18.44
N ILE A 7 4.40 4.43 18.62
CA ILE A 7 4.21 2.99 18.71
C ILE A 7 3.93 2.53 17.30
N GLU A 8 4.78 1.65 16.81
CA GLU A 8 4.52 0.97 15.56
C GLU A 8 3.29 0.09 15.77
N VAL A 9 2.15 0.54 15.25
CA VAL A 9 0.91 -0.20 15.38
C VAL A 9 0.84 -1.22 14.25
N THR A 10 0.73 -2.48 14.62
CA THR A 10 0.55 -3.57 13.68
C THR A 10 -0.91 -4.05 13.73
N PRO A 11 -1.42 -4.65 12.65
CA PRO A 11 -2.80 -5.16 12.63
C PRO A 11 -3.09 -6.17 13.73
N GLU A 12 -2.06 -6.89 14.18
CA GLU A 12 -2.20 -7.89 15.25
C GLU A 12 -2.55 -7.26 16.60
N LEU A 13 -2.32 -5.96 16.77
CA LEU A 13 -2.67 -5.23 17.99
C LEU A 13 -4.15 -4.83 18.03
N ILE A 14 -4.86 -4.96 16.91
CA ILE A 14 -6.28 -4.62 16.83
C ILE A 14 -7.07 -5.88 17.13
N THR A 15 -7.69 -5.94 18.31
CA THR A 15 -8.35 -7.14 18.79
C THR A 15 -9.86 -7.02 18.88
N ASN A 16 -10.42 -5.82 18.73
CA ASN A 16 -11.84 -5.61 18.89
C ASN A 16 -12.39 -4.44 18.05
N ASN A 17 -13.71 -4.34 18.03
CA ASN A 17 -14.42 -3.34 17.24
C ASN A 17 -14.19 -1.89 17.72
N GLU A 18 -13.89 -1.68 18.97
CA GLU A 18 -13.61 -0.34 19.49
C GLU A 18 -12.29 0.19 18.93
N GLU A 19 -11.27 -0.65 18.94
CA GLU A 19 -9.98 -0.32 18.33
C GLU A 19 -10.13 -0.06 16.85
N LEU A 20 -10.92 -0.86 16.14
CA LEU A 20 -11.21 -0.64 14.73
C LEU A 20 -11.86 0.73 14.51
N SER A 21 -12.84 1.10 15.36
CA SER A 21 -13.49 2.41 15.27
C SER A 21 -12.49 3.55 15.45
N ASP A 22 -11.56 3.42 16.38
CA ASP A 22 -10.51 4.42 16.61
C ASP A 22 -9.60 4.56 15.38
N PHE A 23 -9.21 3.44 14.75
CA PHE A 23 -8.42 3.48 13.53
C PHE A 23 -9.18 4.09 12.36
N MET A 24 -10.46 3.79 12.22
CA MET A 24 -11.30 4.39 11.20
C MET A 24 -11.40 5.90 11.39
N HIS A 25 -11.58 6.34 12.62
CA HIS A 25 -11.62 7.76 12.94
C HIS A 25 -10.29 8.44 12.56
N ALA A 26 -9.16 7.90 13.01
CA ALA A 26 -7.84 8.44 12.70
C ALA A 26 -7.56 8.45 11.19
N ALA A 27 -7.94 7.41 10.48
CA ALA A 27 -7.77 7.32 9.02
C ALA A 27 -8.60 8.37 8.30
N ASN A 28 -9.83 8.60 8.75
CA ASN A 28 -10.71 9.63 8.19
C ASN A 28 -10.19 11.05 8.48
N GLN A 29 -9.40 11.21 9.54
CA GLN A 29 -8.72 12.46 9.85
C GLN A 29 -7.41 12.63 9.07
N GLY A 30 -7.03 11.66 8.25
CA GLY A 30 -5.87 11.75 7.37
C GLY A 30 -4.59 11.11 7.90
N ALA A 31 -4.64 10.35 8.99
CA ALA A 31 -3.45 9.67 9.52
C ALA A 31 -3.02 8.53 8.58
N ALA A 32 -1.86 8.68 7.94
CA ALA A 32 -1.37 7.73 6.95
C ALA A 32 -1.17 6.32 7.53
N SER A 33 -0.62 6.22 8.75
CA SER A 33 -0.43 4.92 9.39
C SER A 33 -1.76 4.22 9.66
N ALA A 34 -2.79 4.96 10.10
CA ALA A 34 -4.13 4.41 10.31
C ALA A 34 -4.76 3.97 8.99
N GLN A 35 -4.57 4.73 7.93
CA GLN A 35 -5.05 4.38 6.59
C GLN A 35 -4.42 3.07 6.11
N TYR A 36 -3.11 2.94 6.28
CA TYR A 36 -2.40 1.70 5.95
C TYR A 36 -2.95 0.52 6.76
N ILE A 37 -3.14 0.68 8.07
CA ILE A 37 -3.66 -0.37 8.94
C ILE A 37 -5.06 -0.80 8.47
N LEU A 38 -5.94 0.13 8.11
CA LEU A 38 -7.25 -0.22 7.54
C LEU A 38 -7.09 -1.01 6.24
N GLY A 39 -6.15 -0.63 5.39
CA GLY A 39 -5.84 -1.41 4.19
C GLY A 39 -5.52 -2.85 4.53
N VAL A 40 -4.66 -3.07 5.51
CA VAL A 40 -4.28 -4.43 5.95
C VAL A 40 -5.48 -5.18 6.54
N ILE A 41 -6.31 -4.52 7.32
CA ILE A 41 -7.51 -5.13 7.92
C ILE A 41 -8.45 -5.66 6.84
N TYR A 42 -8.73 -4.86 5.81
CA TYR A 42 -9.58 -5.30 4.70
C TYR A 42 -8.90 -6.33 3.80
N ASP A 43 -7.59 -6.22 3.63
CA ASP A 43 -6.79 -7.15 2.82
C ASP A 43 -6.76 -8.55 3.44
N THR A 44 -6.59 -8.63 4.75
CA THR A 44 -6.49 -9.90 5.47
C THR A 44 -7.84 -10.47 5.90
N GLY A 45 -8.84 -9.62 6.12
CA GLY A 45 -10.14 -10.05 6.60
C GLY A 45 -10.14 -10.52 8.06
N VAL A 46 -9.22 -10.03 8.88
CA VAL A 46 -9.05 -10.53 10.26
C VAL A 46 -10.18 -10.08 11.18
N ILE A 47 -10.62 -8.84 11.06
CA ILE A 47 -11.66 -8.27 11.94
C ILE A 47 -12.96 -8.06 11.18
N VAL A 48 -12.84 -7.73 9.89
CA VAL A 48 -13.95 -7.49 8.98
C VAL A 48 -13.88 -8.50 7.85
N ASP A 49 -14.95 -8.64 7.08
CA ASP A 49 -14.91 -9.44 5.87
C ASP A 49 -13.84 -8.89 4.92
N GLN A 50 -13.03 -9.79 4.36
CA GLN A 50 -12.01 -9.42 3.40
C GLN A 50 -12.63 -8.66 2.23
N ASN A 51 -12.02 -7.52 1.88
CA ASN A 51 -12.48 -6.70 0.77
C ASN A 51 -11.27 -6.00 0.14
N TYR A 52 -10.80 -6.56 -0.97
CA TYR A 52 -9.61 -6.04 -1.65
C TYR A 52 -9.81 -4.64 -2.21
N LYS A 53 -11.02 -4.30 -2.66
CA LYS A 53 -11.29 -2.94 -3.17
C LYS A 53 -11.17 -1.90 -2.07
N GLU A 54 -11.69 -2.19 -0.88
CA GLU A 54 -11.51 -1.32 0.28
C GLU A 54 -10.04 -1.25 0.69
N ALA A 55 -9.33 -2.37 0.66
CA ALA A 55 -7.90 -2.40 0.96
C ALA A 55 -7.13 -1.46 0.03
N VAL A 56 -7.36 -1.56 -1.28
CA VAL A 56 -6.72 -0.70 -2.27
C VAL A 56 -7.04 0.78 -2.01
N PHE A 57 -8.31 1.09 -1.71
CA PHE A 57 -8.71 2.46 -1.39
C PHE A 57 -7.86 3.04 -0.25
N TRP A 58 -7.76 2.31 0.86
CA TRP A 58 -7.02 2.79 2.03
C TRP A 58 -5.50 2.83 1.79
N TYR A 59 -4.96 1.83 1.10
CA TYR A 59 -3.54 1.85 0.71
C TYR A 59 -3.24 3.08 -0.17
N LEU A 60 -4.14 3.42 -1.10
CA LEU A 60 -3.97 4.61 -1.94
C LEU A 60 -3.98 5.90 -1.10
N GLN A 61 -4.89 6.00 -0.12
CA GLN A 61 -4.92 7.17 0.75
C GLN A 61 -3.58 7.35 1.48
N ALA A 62 -3.02 6.27 2.02
CA ALA A 62 -1.74 6.32 2.69
C ALA A 62 -0.59 6.60 1.70
N ALA A 63 -0.63 6.01 0.52
CA ALA A 63 0.40 6.21 -0.51
C ALA A 63 0.41 7.65 -1.05
N LYS A 64 -0.72 8.36 -1.04
CA LYS A 64 -0.77 9.79 -1.36
C LYS A 64 0.11 10.61 -0.41
N GLN A 65 0.34 10.11 0.79
CA GLN A 65 1.21 10.73 1.79
C GLN A 65 2.60 10.10 1.80
N ARG A 66 2.94 9.33 0.77
CA ARG A 66 4.22 8.65 0.60
C ARG A 66 4.53 7.66 1.73
N TYR A 67 3.49 7.01 2.25
CA TYR A 67 3.66 5.96 3.26
C TYR A 67 4.20 4.70 2.57
N LYS A 68 5.48 4.41 2.78
CA LYS A 68 6.21 3.39 1.98
C LYS A 68 5.64 1.99 2.09
N GLU A 69 5.12 1.60 3.26
CA GLU A 69 4.50 0.29 3.44
C GLU A 69 3.25 0.15 2.58
N ALA A 70 2.49 1.25 2.42
CA ALA A 70 1.31 1.27 1.55
C ALA A 70 1.70 1.24 0.07
N GLU A 71 2.78 1.92 -0.30
CA GLU A 71 3.31 1.86 -1.67
C GLU A 71 3.68 0.41 -2.02
N PHE A 72 4.37 -0.27 -1.12
CA PHE A 72 4.70 -1.69 -1.30
C PHE A 72 3.45 -2.55 -1.42
N ALA A 73 2.47 -2.35 -0.53
CA ALA A 73 1.21 -3.09 -0.54
C ALA A 73 0.48 -2.93 -1.88
N LEU A 74 0.43 -1.71 -2.42
CA LEU A 74 -0.15 -1.46 -3.74
C LEU A 74 0.57 -2.22 -4.84
N GLY A 75 1.90 -2.27 -4.79
CA GLY A 75 2.68 -3.08 -5.71
C GLY A 75 2.20 -4.52 -5.73
N THR A 76 1.99 -5.09 -4.55
CA THR A 76 1.52 -6.47 -4.40
C THR A 76 0.09 -6.64 -4.92
N MET A 77 -0.80 -5.69 -4.64
CA MET A 77 -2.18 -5.74 -5.14
C MET A 77 -2.21 -5.76 -6.68
N TYR A 78 -1.41 -4.93 -7.33
CA TYR A 78 -1.30 -4.92 -8.80
C TYR A 78 -0.61 -6.17 -9.34
N ALA A 79 0.43 -6.68 -8.67
CA ALA A 79 1.10 -7.90 -9.10
C ALA A 79 0.16 -9.11 -9.11
N GLU A 80 -0.72 -9.18 -8.13
CA GLU A 80 -1.66 -10.28 -7.95
C GLU A 80 -3.02 -10.06 -8.62
N GLY A 81 -3.37 -8.82 -8.94
CA GLY A 81 -4.70 -8.47 -9.42
C GLY A 81 -5.77 -8.53 -8.33
N SER A 82 -5.42 -8.18 -7.11
CA SER A 82 -6.32 -8.18 -5.96
C SER A 82 -6.96 -6.80 -5.80
N GLY A 83 -8.25 -6.69 -6.05
CA GLY A 83 -9.00 -5.44 -5.96
C GLY A 83 -8.74 -4.45 -7.10
N VAL A 84 -7.79 -4.77 -7.98
CA VAL A 84 -7.42 -4.00 -9.17
C VAL A 84 -7.12 -4.96 -10.30
N MET A 85 -7.14 -4.46 -11.53
CA MET A 85 -6.70 -5.24 -12.68
C MET A 85 -5.20 -5.50 -12.56
N GLN A 86 -4.78 -6.76 -12.73
CA GLN A 86 -3.38 -7.15 -12.66
C GLN A 86 -2.55 -6.35 -13.67
N SER A 87 -1.40 -5.85 -13.23
CA SER A 87 -0.48 -5.09 -14.06
C SER A 87 0.94 -5.15 -13.50
N ASP A 88 1.83 -5.79 -14.23
CA ASP A 88 3.25 -5.83 -13.83
C ASP A 88 3.90 -4.45 -13.89
N VAL A 89 3.50 -3.62 -14.85
CA VAL A 89 4.04 -2.25 -14.95
C VAL A 89 3.66 -1.43 -13.72
N LEU A 90 2.39 -1.46 -13.32
CA LEU A 90 1.94 -0.72 -12.14
C LEU A 90 2.48 -1.33 -10.84
N ALA A 91 2.59 -2.66 -10.77
CA ALA A 91 3.22 -3.32 -9.63
C ALA A 91 4.67 -2.84 -9.46
N LEU A 92 5.44 -2.87 -10.55
CA LEU A 92 6.83 -2.47 -10.51
C LEU A 92 6.99 -0.98 -10.21
N MET A 93 6.11 -0.13 -10.75
CA MET A 93 6.06 1.30 -10.44
C MET A 93 5.94 1.54 -8.94
N TRP A 94 5.00 0.87 -8.28
CA TRP A 94 4.79 1.02 -6.84
C TRP A 94 5.94 0.44 -6.02
N TYR A 95 6.49 -0.70 -6.42
CA TYR A 95 7.66 -1.27 -5.74
C TYR A 95 8.88 -0.35 -5.86
N TYR A 96 9.12 0.27 -7.02
CA TYR A 96 10.20 1.25 -7.17
C TYR A 96 9.94 2.49 -6.31
N ALA A 97 8.71 2.96 -6.23
CA ALA A 97 8.36 4.09 -5.39
C ALA A 97 8.66 3.79 -3.92
N ALA A 98 8.27 2.60 -3.45
CA ALA A 98 8.53 2.17 -2.08
C ALA A 98 10.05 2.06 -1.80
N ASP A 99 10.81 1.49 -2.71
CA ASP A 99 12.27 1.36 -2.55
C ASP A 99 12.93 2.74 -2.47
N LYS A 100 12.56 3.66 -3.35
CA LYS A 100 13.08 5.03 -3.31
C LYS A 100 12.73 5.75 -2.01
N ASN A 101 11.61 5.39 -1.41
CA ASN A 101 11.15 5.92 -0.14
C ASN A 101 11.74 5.19 1.07
N GLY A 102 12.71 4.31 0.85
CA GLY A 102 13.46 3.62 1.90
C GLY A 102 12.95 2.23 2.27
N TYR A 103 11.92 1.72 1.60
CA TYR A 103 11.40 0.38 1.87
C TYR A 103 12.16 -0.66 1.05
N THR A 104 13.34 -1.02 1.51
CA THR A 104 14.27 -1.88 0.76
C THR A 104 13.77 -3.31 0.58
N LYS A 105 12.78 -3.75 1.37
CA LYS A 105 12.14 -5.06 1.20
C LYS A 105 11.47 -5.20 -0.18
N SER A 106 11.15 -4.10 -0.85
CA SER A 106 10.57 -4.16 -2.18
C SER A 106 11.53 -4.67 -3.25
N ARG A 107 12.83 -4.65 -3.01
CA ARG A 107 13.86 -5.06 -3.98
C ARG A 107 13.71 -6.51 -4.44
N ASP A 108 13.36 -7.41 -3.53
CA ASP A 108 13.12 -8.81 -3.89
C ASP A 108 11.92 -8.94 -4.84
N GLN A 109 10.86 -8.20 -4.57
CA GLN A 109 9.67 -8.19 -5.43
C GLN A 109 9.96 -7.54 -6.78
N ILE A 110 10.75 -6.48 -6.80
CA ILE A 110 11.21 -5.84 -8.04
C ILE A 110 11.89 -6.89 -8.93
N ASN A 111 12.81 -7.64 -8.37
CA ASN A 111 13.54 -8.67 -9.14
C ASN A 111 12.60 -9.75 -9.67
N ILE A 112 11.64 -10.19 -8.86
CA ILE A 112 10.69 -11.24 -9.26
C ILE A 112 9.82 -10.76 -10.41
N VAL A 113 9.25 -9.55 -10.31
CA VAL A 113 8.34 -9.02 -11.33
C VAL A 113 9.11 -8.66 -12.61
N ALA A 114 10.29 -8.04 -12.48
CA ALA A 114 11.09 -7.61 -13.62
C ALA A 114 11.53 -8.78 -14.51
N LYS A 115 11.74 -9.97 -13.93
CA LYS A 115 12.16 -11.15 -14.70
C LYS A 115 11.16 -11.55 -15.79
N ARG A 116 9.89 -11.23 -15.61
CA ARG A 116 8.85 -11.58 -16.60
C ARG A 116 8.43 -10.39 -17.48
N MET A 117 9.20 -9.28 -17.43
CA MET A 117 8.85 -8.06 -18.15
C MET A 117 9.85 -7.73 -19.24
N ALA A 118 9.36 -7.06 -20.30
CA ALA A 118 10.23 -6.50 -21.32
C ALA A 118 11.03 -5.31 -20.76
N PRO A 119 12.29 -5.08 -21.22
CA PRO A 119 13.10 -3.97 -20.73
C PRO A 119 12.43 -2.59 -20.87
N GLU A 120 11.66 -2.38 -21.94
CA GLU A 120 10.93 -1.14 -22.19
C GLU A 120 9.88 -0.88 -21.10
N ASP A 121 9.19 -1.93 -20.68
CA ASP A 121 8.16 -1.84 -19.64
C ASP A 121 8.78 -1.61 -18.27
N ILE A 122 9.93 -2.21 -17.99
CA ILE A 122 10.69 -1.96 -16.76
C ILE A 122 11.09 -0.48 -16.71
N GLN A 123 11.62 0.06 -17.79
CA GLN A 123 12.03 1.46 -17.85
C GLN A 123 10.83 2.39 -17.69
N ARG A 124 9.71 2.06 -18.31
CA ARG A 124 8.47 2.83 -18.16
C ARG A 124 8.03 2.89 -16.69
N ALA A 125 8.06 1.74 -16.01
CA ALA A 125 7.71 1.67 -14.58
C ALA A 125 8.63 2.54 -13.71
N ARG A 126 9.93 2.55 -14.02
CA ARG A 126 10.90 3.40 -13.30
C ARG A 126 10.57 4.87 -13.43
N VAL A 127 10.28 5.31 -14.65
CA VAL A 127 9.94 6.71 -14.91
C VAL A 127 8.65 7.09 -14.18
N MET A 128 7.63 6.23 -14.26
CA MET A 128 6.34 6.45 -13.60
C MET A 128 6.48 6.51 -12.08
N SER A 129 7.44 5.82 -11.50
CA SER A 129 7.61 5.72 -10.04
C SER A 129 7.99 7.04 -9.37
N VAL A 130 8.42 8.04 -10.14
CA VAL A 130 8.73 9.37 -9.61
C VAL A 130 7.46 10.08 -9.14
N GLN A 131 6.37 9.90 -9.87
CA GLN A 131 5.07 10.46 -9.52
C GLN A 131 3.97 9.41 -9.77
N PRO A 132 3.91 8.35 -8.96
CA PRO A 132 3.02 7.22 -9.25
C PRO A 132 1.54 7.59 -9.30
N LEU A 133 1.11 8.57 -8.52
CA LEU A 133 -0.29 8.98 -8.49
C LEU A 133 -0.76 9.61 -9.80
N ASN A 134 0.14 10.21 -10.56
CA ASN A 134 -0.20 10.79 -11.87
C ASN A 134 -0.49 9.72 -12.93
N CYS A 135 -0.12 8.47 -12.65
CA CYS A 135 -0.26 7.37 -13.58
C CYS A 135 -1.50 6.51 -13.30
N ILE A 136 -2.15 6.76 -12.18
CA ILE A 136 -3.36 6.04 -11.77
C ILE A 136 -4.53 7.00 -11.86
N LYS A 137 -5.41 6.74 -12.81
CA LYS A 137 -6.67 7.47 -12.91
C LYS A 137 -7.73 6.71 -12.12
N SER A 138 -8.32 7.41 -11.18
CA SER A 138 -9.48 6.89 -10.44
C SER A 138 -10.67 6.72 -11.37
#